data_8cb082c03713955323d594dcfec47223
#
_entry.id   8cb082c03713955323d594dcfec47223
#
_cell.length_a   1.000
_cell.length_b   1.000
_cell.length_c   1.000
_cell.angle_alpha   90.00
_cell.angle_beta   90.00
_cell.angle_gamma   90.00
#
_symmetry.space_group_name_H-M   'P 1'
#
loop_
_entity.id
_entity.type
_entity.pdbx_description
1 polymer ?
#
loop_
_entity_poly.entity_id
_entity_poly.type
_entity_poly.pdbx_seq_one_letter_code
_entity_poly.pdbx_strand_id
1 'polypeptide(L)'
;IRSMEKVRLFSLVALVGILFFYSIPSSKRSVYLMPAYPFIALFLAQYALYITEYRTKVTRVFAAFLASVVSVVMIAILLTVFSIIDPVGIVGQYTQNASTLDMVQMVSKVLVHPSTLTICIIFINLLILGTVYYQMFKKINIKILYATIALTFSVNLLIDGVIMRGIREGDSCRVFAERILKEYPLNKKNVYVVNNLRIYRNLYGLNFYMGNIFHDFDKETPAKGYFLIGENEMEKVLSTYGDKYTFRTLTKSVQTFSELKQKIVLSEFELK
;
A
#
# COMPACT_ATOMS: atom_id res chain seq x y z
N ILE A 1 -0.73 37.55 -21.03
CA ILE A 1 -1.33 37.85 -19.69
C ILE A 1 -2.48 38.85 -19.85
N ARG A 2 -2.34 39.94 -20.63
CA ARG A 2 -3.39 40.97 -20.82
C ARG A 2 -4.72 40.45 -21.40
N SER A 3 -4.73 39.32 -22.10
CA SER A 3 -5.91 38.73 -22.74
C SER A 3 -6.50 37.52 -21.94
N MET A 4 -5.96 37.22 -20.77
CA MET A 4 -6.47 36.09 -19.95
C MET A 4 -7.74 36.48 -19.20
N GLU A 5 -8.70 35.58 -19.16
CA GLU A 5 -9.87 35.71 -18.29
C GLU A 5 -9.44 35.86 -16.82
N LYS A 6 -10.20 36.60 -16.02
CA LYS A 6 -9.88 36.91 -14.62
C LYS A 6 -9.61 35.67 -13.78
N VAL A 7 -10.36 34.59 -13.98
CA VAL A 7 -10.19 33.32 -13.25
C VAL A 7 -8.85 32.66 -13.59
N ARG A 8 -8.47 32.66 -14.88
CA ARG A 8 -7.19 32.08 -15.30
C ARG A 8 -6.01 32.88 -14.77
N LEU A 9 -6.11 34.21 -14.80
CA LEU A 9 -5.07 35.09 -14.28
C LEU A 9 -4.90 34.89 -12.77
N PHE A 10 -6.01 34.86 -12.02
CA PHE A 10 -5.98 34.59 -10.58
C PHE A 10 -5.33 33.22 -10.30
N SER A 11 -5.74 32.18 -11.00
CA SER A 11 -5.20 30.83 -10.82
C SER A 11 -3.70 30.76 -11.12
N LEU A 12 -3.24 31.49 -12.15
CA LEU A 12 -1.82 31.55 -12.47
C LEU A 12 -1.03 32.24 -11.37
N VAL A 13 -1.50 33.41 -10.93
CA VAL A 13 -0.85 34.19 -9.86
C VAL A 13 -0.81 33.38 -8.55
N ALA A 14 -1.93 32.75 -8.19
CA ALA A 14 -2.00 31.88 -7.01
C ALA A 14 -1.03 30.70 -7.11
N LEU A 15 -0.98 30.02 -8.26
CA LEU A 15 -0.07 28.91 -8.50
C LEU A 15 1.40 29.33 -8.35
N VAL A 16 1.78 30.42 -9.03
CA VAL A 16 3.15 30.96 -8.99
C VAL A 16 3.50 31.40 -7.56
N GLY A 17 2.59 32.09 -6.87
CA GLY A 17 2.78 32.52 -5.48
C GLY A 17 2.99 31.33 -4.52
N ILE A 18 2.18 30.27 -4.64
CA ILE A 18 2.31 29.06 -3.85
C ILE A 18 3.66 28.37 -4.12
N LEU A 19 4.01 28.17 -5.40
CA LEU A 19 5.27 27.54 -5.76
C LEU A 19 6.48 28.35 -5.28
N PHE A 20 6.43 29.67 -5.41
CA PHE A 20 7.47 30.56 -4.91
C PHE A 20 7.63 30.46 -3.39
N PHE A 21 6.52 30.59 -2.64
CA PHE A 21 6.52 30.50 -1.19
C PHE A 21 7.09 29.16 -0.69
N TYR A 22 6.66 28.04 -1.27
CA TYR A 22 7.15 26.72 -0.87
C TYR A 22 8.52 26.34 -1.45
N SER A 23 9.10 27.18 -2.30
CA SER A 23 10.49 27.00 -2.76
C SER A 23 11.53 27.51 -1.76
N ILE A 24 11.14 28.38 -0.83
CA ILE A 24 12.02 29.01 0.15
C ILE A 24 12.49 28.05 1.24
N PRO A 25 11.64 27.21 1.88
CA PRO A 25 12.07 26.31 2.94
C PRO A 25 13.08 25.26 2.47
N SER A 26 14.07 24.96 3.32
CA SER A 26 15.07 23.92 3.06
C SER A 26 14.47 22.50 3.15
N SER A 27 13.48 22.29 4.02
CA SER A 27 12.78 21.03 4.19
C SER A 27 11.54 20.97 3.28
N LYS A 28 11.66 20.25 2.15
CA LYS A 28 10.59 20.12 1.14
C LYS A 28 9.86 18.79 1.30
N ARG A 29 8.58 18.84 1.67
CA ARG A 29 7.69 17.66 1.64
C ARG A 29 6.63 17.85 0.57
N SER A 30 6.31 16.80 -0.17
CA SER A 30 5.29 16.80 -1.24
C SER A 30 3.92 17.32 -0.77
N VAL A 31 3.59 17.11 0.50
CA VAL A 31 2.35 17.57 1.13
C VAL A 31 2.19 19.10 1.06
N TYR A 32 3.28 19.86 1.05
CA TYR A 32 3.23 21.33 0.97
C TYR A 32 2.76 21.85 -0.38
N LEU A 33 2.78 21.01 -1.43
CA LEU A 33 2.27 21.37 -2.75
C LEU A 33 0.75 21.15 -2.91
N MET A 34 0.08 20.53 -1.91
CA MET A 34 -1.37 20.30 -1.98
C MET A 34 -2.21 21.53 -2.33
N PRO A 35 -1.94 22.73 -1.77
CA PRO A 35 -2.69 23.93 -2.13
C PRO A 35 -2.56 24.35 -3.60
N ALA A 36 -1.50 23.91 -4.30
CA ALA A 36 -1.29 24.20 -5.73
C ALA A 36 -2.13 23.31 -6.65
N TYR A 37 -2.55 22.12 -6.20
CA TYR A 37 -3.22 21.12 -7.04
C TYR A 37 -4.52 21.61 -7.69
N PRO A 38 -5.44 22.34 -7.02
CA PRO A 38 -6.64 22.85 -7.67
C PRO A 38 -6.32 23.76 -8.86
N PHE A 39 -5.29 24.61 -8.76
CA PHE A 39 -4.88 25.51 -9.82
C PHE A 39 -4.21 24.77 -10.98
N ILE A 40 -3.36 23.78 -10.66
CA ILE A 40 -2.77 22.88 -11.66
C ILE A 40 -3.87 22.12 -12.39
N ALA A 41 -4.86 21.57 -11.66
CA ALA A 41 -5.97 20.83 -12.24
C ALA A 41 -6.80 21.67 -13.21
N LEU A 42 -7.02 22.95 -12.90
CA LEU A 42 -7.72 23.88 -13.80
C LEU A 42 -6.99 24.02 -15.14
N PHE A 43 -5.68 24.23 -15.12
CA PHE A 43 -4.88 24.36 -16.35
C PHE A 43 -4.82 23.04 -17.13
N LEU A 44 -4.64 21.91 -16.44
CA LEU A 44 -4.63 20.60 -17.07
C LEU A 44 -5.99 20.26 -17.73
N ALA A 45 -7.10 20.60 -17.06
CA ALA A 45 -8.44 20.39 -17.62
C ALA A 45 -8.65 21.21 -18.90
N GLN A 46 -8.26 22.49 -18.89
CA GLN A 46 -8.35 23.36 -20.07
C GLN A 46 -7.46 22.88 -21.20
N TYR A 47 -6.24 22.42 -20.87
CA TYR A 47 -5.32 21.87 -21.86
C TYR A 47 -5.83 20.57 -22.47
N ALA A 48 -6.41 19.69 -21.64
CA ALA A 48 -7.03 18.46 -22.13
C ALA A 48 -8.21 18.71 -23.07
N LEU A 49 -9.07 19.70 -22.76
CA LEU A 49 -10.15 20.14 -23.65
C LEU A 49 -9.62 20.70 -24.96
N TYR A 50 -8.61 21.58 -24.90
CA TYR A 50 -7.95 22.13 -26.07
C TYR A 50 -7.37 21.03 -26.98
N ILE A 51 -6.62 20.08 -26.42
CA ILE A 51 -6.07 18.95 -27.20
C ILE A 51 -7.20 18.13 -27.82
N THR A 52 -8.28 17.90 -27.09
CA THR A 52 -9.41 17.10 -27.58
C THR A 52 -10.13 17.78 -28.74
N GLU A 53 -10.20 19.10 -28.74
CA GLU A 53 -10.84 19.89 -29.79
C GLU A 53 -9.91 20.08 -31.01
N TYR A 54 -8.68 20.52 -30.79
CA TYR A 54 -7.77 20.92 -31.85
C TYR A 54 -6.73 19.86 -32.25
N ARG A 55 -6.45 18.87 -31.40
CA ARG A 55 -5.45 17.82 -31.61
C ARG A 55 -6.03 16.41 -31.43
N THR A 56 -7.15 16.16 -32.08
CA THR A 56 -7.97 14.93 -31.93
C THR A 56 -7.19 13.62 -32.04
N LYS A 57 -6.14 13.58 -32.90
CA LYS A 57 -5.26 12.40 -33.02
C LYS A 57 -4.52 12.11 -31.71
N VAL A 58 -4.05 13.14 -30.99
CA VAL A 58 -3.33 12.99 -29.73
C VAL A 58 -4.23 12.37 -28.68
N THR A 59 -5.48 12.86 -28.53
CA THR A 59 -6.45 12.30 -27.60
C THR A 59 -6.72 10.82 -27.88
N ARG A 60 -6.88 10.44 -29.14
CA ARG A 60 -7.13 9.03 -29.53
C ARG A 60 -5.93 8.13 -29.29
N VAL A 61 -4.73 8.58 -29.65
CA VAL A 61 -3.49 7.82 -29.43
C VAL A 61 -3.25 7.61 -27.94
N PHE A 62 -3.44 8.66 -27.12
CA PHE A 62 -3.30 8.57 -25.67
C PHE A 62 -4.33 7.60 -25.07
N ALA A 63 -5.61 7.73 -25.47
CA ALA A 63 -6.66 6.83 -25.02
C ALA A 63 -6.40 5.36 -25.42
N ALA A 64 -5.94 5.13 -26.67
CA ALA A 64 -5.60 3.83 -27.16
C ALA A 64 -4.43 3.20 -26.37
N PHE A 65 -3.39 3.98 -26.14
CA PHE A 65 -2.24 3.54 -25.34
C PHE A 65 -2.66 3.15 -23.92
N LEU A 66 -3.38 4.04 -23.21
CA LEU A 66 -3.84 3.75 -21.87
C LEU A 66 -4.79 2.54 -21.82
N ALA A 67 -5.76 2.47 -22.74
CA ALA A 67 -6.67 1.34 -22.81
C ALA A 67 -5.93 0.02 -23.10
N SER A 68 -4.90 0.04 -23.94
CA SER A 68 -4.09 -1.16 -24.23
C SER A 68 -3.32 -1.63 -22.99
N VAL A 69 -2.68 -0.70 -22.26
CA VAL A 69 -1.97 -1.02 -21.02
C VAL A 69 -2.94 -1.61 -19.98
N VAL A 70 -4.10 -0.96 -19.80
CA VAL A 70 -5.11 -1.44 -18.85
C VAL A 70 -5.66 -2.81 -19.29
N SER A 71 -5.84 -3.06 -20.60
CA SER A 71 -6.28 -4.35 -21.11
C SER A 71 -5.32 -5.47 -20.74
N VAL A 72 -4.00 -5.25 -20.90
CA VAL A 72 -2.97 -6.25 -20.53
C VAL A 72 -3.04 -6.55 -19.04
N VAL A 73 -3.16 -5.51 -18.20
CA VAL A 73 -3.29 -5.67 -16.75
C VAL A 73 -4.57 -6.42 -16.39
N MET A 74 -5.70 -6.07 -17.01
CA MET A 74 -6.98 -6.76 -16.77
C MET A 74 -6.96 -8.22 -17.20
N ILE A 75 -6.31 -8.53 -18.32
CA ILE A 75 -6.12 -9.93 -18.76
C ILE A 75 -5.29 -10.69 -17.72
N ALA A 76 -4.18 -10.14 -17.25
CA ALA A 76 -3.36 -10.77 -16.20
C ALA A 76 -4.16 -11.01 -14.91
N ILE A 77 -4.96 -10.04 -14.48
CA ILE A 77 -5.85 -10.17 -13.31
C ILE A 77 -6.87 -11.30 -13.53
N LEU A 78 -7.54 -11.32 -14.68
CA LEU A 78 -8.52 -12.38 -14.99
C LEU A 78 -7.88 -13.76 -15.04
N LEU A 79 -6.72 -13.90 -15.66
CA LEU A 79 -5.98 -15.17 -15.71
C LEU A 79 -5.60 -15.65 -14.29
N THR A 80 -5.28 -14.73 -13.38
CA THR A 80 -5.02 -15.05 -11.96
C THR A 80 -6.31 -15.45 -11.24
N VAL A 81 -7.41 -14.70 -11.42
CA VAL A 81 -8.72 -15.01 -10.82
C VAL A 81 -9.21 -16.40 -11.19
N PHE A 82 -9.03 -16.77 -12.46
CA PHE A 82 -9.36 -18.13 -12.94
C PHE A 82 -8.29 -19.18 -12.65
N SER A 83 -7.23 -18.82 -11.90
CA SER A 83 -6.12 -19.73 -11.55
C SER A 83 -5.42 -20.35 -12.75
N ILE A 84 -5.44 -19.67 -13.92
CA ILE A 84 -4.77 -20.12 -15.16
C ILE A 84 -3.26 -19.85 -15.06
N ILE A 85 -2.87 -18.76 -14.40
CA ILE A 85 -1.47 -18.41 -14.15
C ILE A 85 -1.19 -18.35 -12.66
N ASP A 86 0.04 -18.69 -12.26
CA ASP A 86 0.57 -18.48 -10.93
C ASP A 86 1.54 -17.30 -10.94
N PRO A 87 1.11 -16.08 -10.46
CA PRO A 87 1.98 -14.93 -10.44
C PRO A 87 3.22 -15.11 -9.55
N VAL A 88 3.11 -15.90 -8.48
CA VAL A 88 4.22 -16.14 -7.55
C VAL A 88 5.32 -16.96 -8.24
N GLY A 89 4.93 -18.02 -8.93
CA GLY A 89 5.85 -18.86 -9.69
C GLY A 89 6.54 -18.09 -10.83
N ILE A 90 5.79 -17.21 -11.53
CA ILE A 90 6.36 -16.38 -12.60
C ILE A 90 7.37 -15.37 -12.02
N VAL A 91 6.98 -14.59 -11.01
CA VAL A 91 7.85 -13.56 -10.43
C VAL A 91 9.07 -14.18 -9.75
N GLY A 92 8.92 -15.35 -9.11
CA GLY A 92 10.00 -16.08 -8.48
C GLY A 92 11.14 -16.51 -9.42
N GLN A 93 10.86 -16.61 -10.72
CA GLN A 93 11.90 -16.86 -11.73
C GLN A 93 12.79 -15.65 -11.99
N TYR A 94 12.28 -14.44 -11.75
CA TYR A 94 12.99 -13.17 -12.04
C TYR A 94 13.59 -12.50 -10.81
N THR A 95 13.07 -12.81 -9.60
CA THR A 95 13.57 -12.21 -8.36
C THR A 95 13.51 -13.19 -7.19
N GLN A 96 14.56 -13.18 -6.38
CA GLN A 96 14.62 -13.91 -5.10
C GLN A 96 14.36 -12.99 -3.89
N ASN A 97 13.94 -11.73 -4.14
CA ASN A 97 13.64 -10.80 -3.06
C ASN A 97 12.37 -11.25 -2.31
N ALA A 98 12.55 -11.73 -1.08
CA ALA A 98 11.46 -12.24 -0.24
C ALA A 98 10.31 -11.24 -0.08
N SER A 99 10.61 -9.95 0.11
CA SER A 99 9.57 -8.91 0.26
C SER A 99 8.72 -8.74 -1.01
N THR A 100 9.34 -8.86 -2.20
CA THR A 100 8.59 -8.78 -3.46
C THR A 100 7.71 -10.00 -3.66
N LEU A 101 8.22 -11.19 -3.37
CA LEU A 101 7.46 -12.44 -3.45
C LEU A 101 6.30 -12.46 -2.46
N ASP A 102 6.51 -12.00 -1.23
CA ASP A 102 5.46 -11.86 -0.22
C ASP A 102 4.34 -10.93 -0.72
N MET A 103 4.67 -9.76 -1.29
CA MET A 103 3.67 -8.85 -1.85
C MET A 103 2.85 -9.50 -2.98
N VAL A 104 3.53 -10.18 -3.91
CA VAL A 104 2.86 -10.89 -5.01
C VAL A 104 1.95 -11.98 -4.48
N GLN A 105 2.39 -12.73 -3.48
CA GLN A 105 1.60 -13.78 -2.85
C GLN A 105 0.34 -13.22 -2.15
N MET A 106 0.46 -12.08 -1.47
CA MET A 106 -0.66 -11.39 -0.82
C MET A 106 -1.72 -10.97 -1.83
N VAL A 107 -1.29 -10.30 -2.92
CA VAL A 107 -2.19 -9.87 -3.99
C VAL A 107 -2.82 -11.08 -4.71
N SER A 108 -2.03 -12.11 -5.03
CA SER A 108 -2.52 -13.35 -5.65
C SER A 108 -3.62 -14.01 -4.82
N LYS A 109 -3.46 -14.06 -3.49
CA LYS A 109 -4.45 -14.62 -2.56
C LYS A 109 -5.81 -13.92 -2.65
N VAL A 110 -5.81 -12.56 -2.73
CA VAL A 110 -7.04 -11.77 -2.88
C VAL A 110 -7.70 -11.99 -4.24
N LEU A 111 -6.90 -12.23 -5.28
CA LEU A 111 -7.41 -12.47 -6.64
C LEU A 111 -7.94 -13.91 -6.83
N VAL A 112 -7.30 -14.91 -6.24
CA VAL A 112 -7.75 -16.32 -6.31
C VAL A 112 -9.02 -16.56 -5.49
N HIS A 113 -9.18 -15.82 -4.37
CA HIS A 113 -10.39 -15.86 -3.54
C HIS A 113 -11.03 -14.48 -3.46
N PRO A 114 -11.62 -13.99 -4.58
CA PRO A 114 -12.09 -12.62 -4.66
C PRO A 114 -13.33 -12.40 -3.79
N SER A 115 -13.32 -11.34 -2.99
CA SER A 115 -14.51 -10.87 -2.30
C SER A 115 -15.52 -10.29 -3.29
N THR A 116 -16.80 -10.17 -2.88
CA THR A 116 -17.83 -9.51 -3.69
C THR A 116 -17.40 -8.11 -4.15
N LEU A 117 -16.74 -7.34 -3.26
CA LEU A 117 -16.20 -6.02 -3.60
C LEU A 117 -15.15 -6.10 -4.70
N THR A 118 -14.21 -7.05 -4.62
CA THR A 118 -13.18 -7.27 -5.64
C THR A 118 -13.80 -7.57 -7.01
N ILE A 119 -14.80 -8.44 -7.04
CA ILE A 119 -15.54 -8.77 -8.28
C ILE A 119 -16.22 -7.53 -8.87
N CYS A 120 -16.91 -6.73 -8.04
CA CYS A 120 -17.54 -5.49 -8.47
C CYS A 120 -16.53 -4.50 -9.06
N ILE A 121 -15.38 -4.32 -8.44
CA ILE A 121 -14.32 -3.42 -8.93
C ILE A 121 -13.79 -3.90 -10.28
N ILE A 122 -13.49 -5.18 -10.43
CA ILE A 122 -13.04 -5.78 -11.71
C ILE A 122 -14.09 -5.56 -12.79
N PHE A 123 -15.37 -5.82 -12.49
CA PHE A 123 -16.47 -5.64 -13.42
C PHE A 123 -16.62 -4.18 -13.87
N ILE A 124 -16.56 -3.22 -12.94
CA ILE A 124 -16.61 -1.77 -13.24
C ILE A 124 -15.46 -1.39 -14.18
N ASN A 125 -14.24 -1.88 -13.92
CA ASN A 125 -13.09 -1.61 -14.78
C ASN A 125 -13.29 -2.16 -16.20
N LEU A 126 -13.83 -3.37 -16.34
CA LEU A 126 -14.14 -3.96 -17.66
C LEU A 126 -15.21 -3.17 -18.42
N LEU A 127 -16.26 -2.71 -17.74
CA LEU A 127 -17.31 -1.88 -18.33
C LEU A 127 -16.76 -0.54 -18.84
N ILE A 128 -15.94 0.14 -18.02
CA ILE A 128 -15.34 1.42 -18.40
C ILE A 128 -14.35 1.22 -19.55
N LEU A 129 -13.52 0.19 -19.51
CA LEU A 129 -12.60 -0.16 -20.58
C LEU A 129 -13.36 -0.42 -21.91
N GLY A 130 -14.43 -1.18 -21.86
CA GLY A 130 -15.32 -1.40 -23.01
C GLY A 130 -15.94 -0.10 -23.55
N THR A 131 -16.30 0.83 -22.64
CA THR A 131 -16.79 2.16 -23.01
C THR A 131 -15.74 2.97 -23.75
N VAL A 132 -14.46 2.93 -23.32
CA VAL A 132 -13.36 3.62 -24.03
C VAL A 132 -13.25 3.09 -25.45
N TYR A 133 -13.17 1.77 -25.65
CA TYR A 133 -13.09 1.17 -26.99
C TYR A 133 -14.31 1.52 -27.85
N TYR A 134 -15.52 1.48 -27.28
CA TYR A 134 -16.75 1.86 -27.98
C TYR A 134 -16.71 3.33 -28.45
N GLN A 135 -16.29 4.27 -27.59
CA GLN A 135 -16.20 5.68 -27.95
C GLN A 135 -15.10 5.95 -28.98
N MET A 136 -13.99 5.20 -28.90
CA MET A 136 -12.94 5.26 -29.92
C MET A 136 -13.45 4.81 -31.30
N PHE A 137 -14.25 3.72 -31.33
CA PHE A 137 -14.89 3.26 -32.58
C PHE A 137 -15.85 4.30 -33.14
N LYS A 138 -16.66 4.94 -32.29
CA LYS A 138 -17.59 6.02 -32.68
C LYS A 138 -16.89 7.33 -33.04
N LYS A 139 -15.59 7.48 -32.75
CA LYS A 139 -14.75 8.65 -33.03
C LYS A 139 -15.24 9.97 -32.41
N ILE A 140 -15.97 9.93 -31.30
CA ILE A 140 -16.49 11.10 -30.59
C ILE A 140 -15.46 11.56 -29.55
N ASN A 141 -14.59 12.51 -29.93
CA ASN A 141 -13.39 12.87 -29.16
C ASN A 141 -13.68 13.30 -27.72
N ILE A 142 -14.71 14.11 -27.47
CA ILE A 142 -15.06 14.56 -26.11
C ILE A 142 -15.50 13.39 -25.22
N LYS A 143 -16.23 12.42 -25.78
CA LYS A 143 -16.62 11.22 -25.04
C LYS A 143 -15.44 10.29 -24.80
N ILE A 144 -14.47 10.25 -25.73
CA ILE A 144 -13.19 9.54 -25.53
C ILE A 144 -12.46 10.13 -24.34
N LEU A 145 -12.35 11.47 -24.24
CA LEU A 145 -11.72 12.14 -23.10
C LEU A 145 -12.37 11.75 -21.77
N TYR A 146 -13.70 11.88 -21.66
CA TYR A 146 -14.42 11.53 -20.44
C TYR A 146 -14.30 10.04 -20.08
N ALA A 147 -14.39 9.14 -21.05
CA ALA A 147 -14.20 7.72 -20.83
C ALA A 147 -12.76 7.39 -20.38
N THR A 148 -11.76 8.10 -20.92
CA THR A 148 -10.35 7.95 -20.50
C THR A 148 -10.11 8.44 -19.09
N ILE A 149 -10.72 9.57 -18.70
CA ILE A 149 -10.69 10.07 -17.32
C ILE A 149 -11.36 9.04 -16.38
N ALA A 150 -12.54 8.54 -16.73
CA ALA A 150 -13.23 7.51 -15.96
C ALA A 150 -12.37 6.23 -15.83
N LEU A 151 -11.68 5.82 -16.90
CA LEU A 151 -10.75 4.69 -16.86
C LEU A 151 -9.61 4.93 -15.87
N THR A 152 -9.02 6.13 -15.86
CA THR A 152 -7.95 6.47 -14.90
C THR A 152 -8.44 6.36 -13.45
N PHE A 153 -9.65 6.86 -13.15
CA PHE A 153 -10.25 6.71 -11.82
C PHE A 153 -10.55 5.26 -11.48
N SER A 154 -11.04 4.47 -12.43
CA SER A 154 -11.34 3.06 -12.18
C SER A 154 -10.08 2.22 -11.94
N VAL A 155 -8.96 2.57 -12.60
CA VAL A 155 -7.65 1.95 -12.33
C VAL A 155 -7.16 2.30 -10.92
N ASN A 156 -7.29 3.56 -10.47
CA ASN A 156 -6.99 3.91 -9.09
C ASN A 156 -7.85 3.11 -8.10
N LEU A 157 -9.15 2.95 -8.38
CA LEU A 157 -10.04 2.12 -7.57
C LEU A 157 -9.58 0.65 -7.54
N LEU A 158 -9.09 0.11 -8.66
CA LEU A 158 -8.53 -1.23 -8.74
C LEU A 158 -7.25 -1.36 -7.89
N ILE A 159 -6.35 -0.38 -7.99
CA ILE A 159 -5.11 -0.37 -7.20
C ILE A 159 -5.44 -0.31 -5.72
N ASP A 160 -6.24 0.64 -5.27
CA ASP A 160 -6.53 0.83 -3.84
C ASP A 160 -7.46 -0.24 -3.27
N GLY A 161 -8.48 -0.64 -4.01
CA GLY A 161 -9.52 -1.55 -3.54
C GLY A 161 -9.16 -3.03 -3.66
N VAL A 162 -8.21 -3.40 -4.53
CA VAL A 162 -7.79 -4.79 -4.74
C VAL A 162 -6.34 -4.99 -4.36
N ILE A 163 -5.41 -4.29 -5.03
CA ILE A 163 -3.98 -4.52 -4.86
C ILE A 163 -3.51 -4.06 -3.47
N MET A 164 -3.76 -2.79 -3.12
CA MET A 164 -3.34 -2.23 -1.83
C MET A 164 -4.08 -2.85 -0.66
N ARG A 165 -5.34 -3.27 -0.86
CA ARG A 165 -6.06 -4.04 0.13
C ARG A 165 -5.37 -5.37 0.42
N GLY A 166 -4.98 -6.13 -0.60
CA GLY A 166 -4.26 -7.38 -0.44
C GLY A 166 -2.94 -7.19 0.33
N ILE A 167 -2.17 -6.17 -0.06
CA ILE A 167 -0.90 -5.84 0.62
C ILE A 167 -1.15 -5.44 2.08
N ARG A 168 -2.12 -4.56 2.37
CA ARG A 168 -2.43 -4.11 3.74
C ARG A 168 -2.94 -5.23 4.63
N GLU A 169 -3.80 -6.10 4.12
CA GLU A 169 -4.31 -7.26 4.88
C GLU A 169 -3.18 -8.26 5.16
N GLY A 170 -2.29 -8.48 4.20
CA GLY A 170 -1.13 -9.33 4.35
C GLY A 170 -0.07 -8.76 5.29
N ASP A 171 0.17 -7.46 5.24
CA ASP A 171 1.16 -6.74 6.04
C ASP A 171 0.64 -6.40 7.46
N SER A 172 -0.64 -6.66 7.71
CA SER A 172 -1.29 -6.31 8.96
C SER A 172 -0.84 -7.21 10.12
N CYS A 173 -0.35 -6.57 11.18
CA CYS A 173 -0.07 -7.23 12.46
C CYS A 173 -1.32 -7.86 13.10
N ARG A 174 -2.52 -7.49 12.64
CA ARG A 174 -3.80 -7.88 13.25
C ARG A 174 -3.98 -9.40 13.31
N VAL A 175 -3.78 -10.08 12.18
CA VAL A 175 -3.96 -11.54 12.09
C VAL A 175 -3.02 -12.27 13.05
N PHE A 176 -1.77 -11.81 13.16
CA PHE A 176 -0.80 -12.36 14.09
C PHE A 176 -1.20 -12.08 15.55
N ALA A 177 -1.58 -10.81 15.85
CA ALA A 177 -2.05 -10.42 17.19
C ALA A 177 -3.26 -11.23 17.66
N GLU A 178 -4.30 -11.34 16.83
CA GLU A 178 -5.51 -12.10 17.14
C GLU A 178 -5.21 -13.59 17.37
N ARG A 179 -4.30 -14.16 16.57
CA ARG A 179 -3.88 -15.56 16.72
C ARG A 179 -3.18 -15.78 18.05
N ILE A 180 -2.14 -15.00 18.37
CA ILE A 180 -1.38 -15.21 19.61
C ILE A 180 -2.20 -14.92 20.87
N LEU A 181 -3.12 -13.92 20.82
CA LEU A 181 -4.05 -13.66 21.92
C LEU A 181 -5.04 -14.81 22.16
N LYS A 182 -5.38 -15.57 21.11
CA LYS A 182 -6.27 -16.72 21.22
C LYS A 182 -5.56 -17.99 21.66
N GLU A 183 -4.31 -18.18 21.21
CA GLU A 183 -3.53 -19.39 21.46
C GLU A 183 -2.79 -19.37 22.81
N TYR A 184 -2.43 -18.17 23.30
CA TYR A 184 -1.62 -18.00 24.51
C TYR A 184 -2.31 -17.10 25.53
N PRO A 185 -2.12 -17.31 26.85
CA PRO A 185 -2.75 -16.52 27.90
C PRO A 185 -2.06 -15.17 28.10
N LEU A 186 -1.98 -14.38 27.01
CA LEU A 186 -1.37 -13.06 27.00
C LEU A 186 -2.29 -12.03 27.67
N ASN A 187 -1.72 -11.21 28.54
CA ASN A 187 -2.46 -10.16 29.26
C ASN A 187 -1.57 -8.97 29.61
N LYS A 188 -2.16 -7.93 30.20
CA LYS A 188 -1.47 -6.69 30.59
C LYS A 188 -0.31 -6.85 31.58
N LYS A 189 -0.05 -8.03 32.11
CA LYS A 189 0.98 -8.24 33.15
C LYS A 189 2.10 -9.19 32.73
N ASN A 190 2.05 -9.73 31.51
CA ASN A 190 2.97 -10.80 31.15
C ASN A 190 3.58 -10.70 29.75
N VAL A 191 3.38 -9.59 29.02
CA VAL A 191 3.93 -9.41 27.68
C VAL A 191 4.99 -8.31 27.68
N TYR A 192 6.21 -8.65 27.27
CA TYR A 192 7.37 -7.80 27.38
C TYR A 192 8.05 -7.58 26.02
N VAL A 193 8.64 -6.41 25.85
CA VAL A 193 9.46 -6.01 24.70
C VAL A 193 10.69 -5.25 25.17
N VAL A 194 11.77 -5.29 24.42
CA VAL A 194 13.00 -4.53 24.76
C VAL A 194 12.92 -3.13 24.13
N ASN A 195 13.04 -2.11 24.97
CA ASN A 195 12.92 -0.72 24.54
C ASN A 195 14.19 -0.18 23.85
N ASN A 196 15.37 -0.68 24.22
CA ASN A 196 16.67 -0.23 23.69
C ASN A 196 16.95 -0.69 22.25
N LEU A 197 16.29 -1.73 21.79
CA LEU A 197 16.30 -2.12 20.40
C LEU A 197 15.24 -1.27 19.71
N ARG A 198 15.54 -0.62 18.61
CA ARG A 198 14.61 0.21 17.79
C ARG A 198 13.25 -0.45 17.51
N ILE A 199 13.07 -1.68 17.94
CA ILE A 199 11.92 -2.56 17.78
C ILE A 199 10.66 -2.01 18.47
N TYR A 200 10.77 -1.46 19.68
CA TYR A 200 9.60 -0.97 20.39
C TYR A 200 8.83 0.08 19.57
N ARG A 201 9.55 0.95 18.86
CA ARG A 201 8.95 1.93 17.95
C ARG A 201 8.22 1.30 16.76
N ASN A 202 8.63 0.12 16.35
CA ASN A 202 8.14 -0.55 15.15
C ASN A 202 7.06 -1.60 15.47
N LEU A 203 6.74 -1.82 16.73
CA LEU A 203 5.67 -2.73 17.17
C LEU A 203 4.39 -2.00 17.58
N TYR A 204 4.24 -0.71 17.27
CA TYR A 204 3.03 0.04 17.64
C TYR A 204 1.75 -0.58 17.09
N GLY A 205 1.77 -1.01 15.83
CA GLY A 205 0.63 -1.69 15.21
C GLY A 205 0.24 -2.97 15.95
N LEU A 206 1.24 -3.80 16.30
CA LEU A 206 1.00 -5.03 17.06
C LEU A 206 0.46 -4.72 18.47
N ASN A 207 1.08 -3.78 19.18
CA ASN A 207 0.63 -3.37 20.52
C ASN A 207 -0.80 -2.82 20.51
N PHE A 208 -1.15 -2.04 19.48
CA PHE A 208 -2.52 -1.54 19.30
C PHE A 208 -3.54 -2.69 19.18
N TYR A 209 -3.29 -3.67 18.30
CA TYR A 209 -4.19 -4.81 18.14
C TYR A 209 -4.21 -5.76 19.34
N MET A 210 -3.16 -5.75 20.15
CA MET A 210 -3.10 -6.49 21.41
C MET A 210 -3.69 -5.73 22.62
N GLY A 211 -4.22 -4.52 22.41
CA GLY A 211 -4.86 -3.71 23.48
C GLY A 211 -3.88 -2.99 24.40
N ASN A 212 -2.70 -2.61 23.87
CA ASN A 212 -1.65 -1.88 24.61
C ASN A 212 -1.19 -2.61 25.88
N ILE A 213 -0.79 -3.86 25.72
CA ILE A 213 -0.37 -4.73 26.84
C ILE A 213 1.13 -4.88 26.98
N PHE A 214 1.95 -4.18 26.16
CA PHE A 214 3.40 -4.32 26.19
C PHE A 214 4.05 -3.58 27.36
N HIS A 215 4.97 -4.28 28.03
CA HIS A 215 5.81 -3.77 29.08
C HIS A 215 7.27 -3.70 28.66
N ASP A 216 8.03 -2.84 29.31
CA ASP A 216 9.48 -2.69 29.07
C ASP A 216 10.24 -3.73 29.90
N PHE A 217 10.87 -4.69 29.19
CA PHE A 217 11.62 -5.79 29.81
C PHE A 217 12.79 -5.28 30.65
N ASP A 218 13.51 -4.25 30.16
CA ASP A 218 14.69 -3.71 30.85
C ASP A 218 14.35 -3.00 32.15
N LYS A 219 13.18 -2.36 32.20
CA LYS A 219 12.75 -1.61 33.37
C LYS A 219 12.16 -2.50 34.46
N GLU A 220 11.39 -3.49 34.05
CA GLU A 220 10.63 -4.30 35.01
C GLU A 220 11.39 -5.54 35.47
N THR A 221 12.38 -6.00 34.70
CA THR A 221 13.18 -7.21 35.00
C THR A 221 12.34 -8.38 35.53
N PRO A 222 11.34 -8.82 34.78
CA PRO A 222 10.35 -9.80 35.25
C PRO A 222 10.95 -11.19 35.41
N ALA A 223 10.41 -12.01 36.36
CA ALA A 223 10.89 -13.36 36.57
C ALA A 223 10.43 -14.33 35.47
N LYS A 224 9.24 -14.14 34.89
CA LYS A 224 8.68 -14.97 33.80
C LYS A 224 7.66 -14.20 32.98
N GLY A 225 7.43 -14.63 31.77
CA GLY A 225 6.42 -14.03 30.89
C GLY A 225 6.63 -14.37 29.42
N TYR A 226 6.03 -13.56 28.58
CA TYR A 226 6.11 -13.68 27.13
C TYR A 226 6.89 -12.51 26.54
N PHE A 227 7.71 -12.80 25.56
CA PHE A 227 8.64 -11.87 24.97
C PHE A 227 8.42 -11.78 23.47
N LEU A 228 8.21 -10.57 22.96
CA LEU A 228 8.03 -10.28 21.53
C LEU A 228 9.24 -9.57 20.96
N ILE A 229 9.79 -10.13 19.89
CA ILE A 229 11.00 -9.61 19.26
C ILE A 229 11.03 -9.94 17.76
N GLY A 230 11.82 -9.17 17.00
CA GLY A 230 12.16 -9.52 15.63
C GLY A 230 13.09 -10.72 15.54
N GLU A 231 12.87 -11.60 14.57
CA GLU A 231 13.65 -12.83 14.39
C GLU A 231 15.17 -12.59 14.32
N ASN A 232 15.60 -11.56 13.58
CA ASN A 232 17.00 -11.23 13.41
C ASN A 232 17.68 -10.64 14.67
N GLU A 233 16.90 -10.29 15.67
CA GLU A 233 17.40 -9.69 16.91
C GLU A 233 17.43 -10.67 18.07
N MET A 234 16.92 -11.88 17.85
CA MET A 234 16.88 -12.92 18.86
C MET A 234 18.30 -13.30 19.34
N GLU A 235 19.28 -13.33 18.43
CA GLU A 235 20.69 -13.60 18.80
C GLU A 235 21.25 -12.55 19.77
N LYS A 236 20.92 -11.27 19.56
CA LYS A 236 21.34 -10.19 20.46
C LYS A 236 20.70 -10.32 21.84
N VAL A 237 19.43 -10.73 21.89
CA VAL A 237 18.75 -10.96 23.15
C VAL A 237 19.41 -12.13 23.90
N LEU A 238 19.68 -13.23 23.22
CA LEU A 238 20.35 -14.38 23.81
C LEU A 238 21.76 -14.02 24.31
N SER A 239 22.52 -13.21 23.58
CA SER A 239 23.85 -12.77 24.03
C SER A 239 23.79 -11.81 25.23
N THR A 240 22.72 -11.00 25.36
CA THR A 240 22.60 -9.99 26.43
C THR A 240 21.95 -10.56 27.69
N TYR A 241 20.93 -11.40 27.55
CA TYR A 241 20.09 -11.85 28.65
C TYR A 241 20.16 -13.37 28.87
N GLY A 242 20.78 -14.13 27.97
CA GLY A 242 20.82 -15.60 28.02
C GLY A 242 21.50 -16.17 29.26
N ASP A 243 22.38 -15.41 29.95
CA ASP A 243 23.00 -15.85 31.21
C ASP A 243 21.98 -15.87 32.37
N LYS A 244 21.02 -14.92 32.35
CA LYS A 244 20.02 -14.74 33.41
C LYS A 244 18.70 -15.42 33.12
N TYR A 245 18.32 -15.53 31.84
CA TYR A 245 17.01 -16.00 31.41
C TYR A 245 17.12 -17.15 30.44
N THR A 246 16.15 -18.06 30.51
CA THR A 246 15.91 -19.08 29.49
C THR A 246 14.81 -18.60 28.58
N PHE A 247 15.02 -18.62 27.26
CA PHE A 247 14.01 -18.24 26.25
C PHE A 247 13.61 -19.46 25.44
N ARG A 248 12.29 -19.67 25.34
CA ARG A 248 11.69 -20.74 24.52
C ARG A 248 10.82 -20.13 23.46
N THR A 249 11.19 -20.24 22.18
CA THR A 249 10.35 -19.81 21.07
C THR A 249 9.08 -20.63 21.00
N LEU A 250 7.92 -19.95 21.02
CA LEU A 250 6.59 -20.55 20.96
C LEU A 250 6.05 -20.54 19.54
N THR A 251 6.07 -19.37 18.91
CA THR A 251 5.56 -19.19 17.54
C THR A 251 6.21 -17.99 16.88
N LYS A 252 6.12 -17.94 15.56
CA LYS A 252 6.56 -16.78 14.78
C LYS A 252 5.50 -16.37 13.75
N SER A 253 5.57 -15.12 13.34
CA SER A 253 4.70 -14.62 12.28
C SER A 253 5.01 -15.34 10.96
N VAL A 254 3.97 -15.62 10.18
CA VAL A 254 4.13 -16.22 8.86
C VAL A 254 4.80 -15.25 7.91
N GLN A 255 4.44 -13.97 8.02
CA GLN A 255 4.86 -12.90 7.12
C GLN A 255 5.93 -12.01 7.75
N THR A 256 6.73 -11.40 6.90
CA THR A 256 7.66 -10.33 7.25
C THR A 256 6.87 -9.04 7.42
N PHE A 257 6.98 -8.37 8.55
CA PHE A 257 6.33 -7.08 8.77
C PHE A 257 7.12 -5.96 8.07
N SER A 258 6.40 -5.14 7.30
CA SER A 258 7.02 -4.04 6.52
C SER A 258 7.77 -3.04 7.39
N GLU A 259 7.24 -2.75 8.59
CA GLU A 259 7.86 -1.83 9.53
C GLU A 259 9.18 -2.34 10.08
N LEU A 260 9.31 -3.64 10.30
CA LEU A 260 10.50 -4.29 10.86
C LEU A 260 11.42 -4.88 9.79
N LYS A 261 10.90 -5.14 8.59
CA LYS A 261 11.57 -5.92 7.54
C LYS A 261 12.03 -7.31 8.00
N GLN A 262 11.34 -7.89 8.98
CA GLN A 262 11.62 -9.20 9.57
C GLN A 262 10.36 -9.81 10.18
N LYS A 263 10.41 -11.10 10.48
CA LYS A 263 9.34 -11.81 11.20
C LYS A 263 9.38 -11.46 12.67
N ILE A 264 8.22 -11.52 13.34
CA ILE A 264 8.11 -11.36 14.79
C ILE A 264 8.04 -12.75 15.41
N VAL A 265 8.80 -12.94 16.47
CA VAL A 265 8.86 -14.15 17.28
C VAL A 265 8.23 -13.88 18.63
N LEU A 266 7.32 -14.76 19.06
CA LEU A 266 6.82 -14.84 20.43
C LEU A 266 7.59 -15.94 21.15
N SER A 267 8.24 -15.60 22.23
CA SER A 267 8.96 -16.52 23.09
C SER A 267 8.42 -16.45 24.52
N GLU A 268 8.44 -17.56 25.21
CA GLU A 268 8.29 -17.62 26.66
C GLU A 268 9.66 -17.46 27.30
N PHE A 269 9.73 -16.78 28.42
CA PHE A 269 10.99 -16.65 29.17
C PHE A 269 10.78 -16.89 30.66
N GLU A 270 11.84 -17.37 31.32
CA GLU A 270 11.89 -17.60 32.76
C GLU A 270 13.30 -17.30 33.28
N LEU A 271 13.37 -16.70 34.47
CA LEU A 271 14.63 -16.45 35.19
C LEU A 271 15.26 -17.81 35.59
N LYS A 272 16.56 -17.96 35.37
CA LYS A 272 17.31 -19.18 35.72
C LYS A 272 17.48 -19.35 37.23
#